data_875c1aea0a895234bfb289b9cbf8e83b
#
_entry.id   875c1aea0a895234bfb289b9cbf8e83b
#
_cell.length_a   1.000
_cell.length_b   1.000
_cell.length_c   1.000
_cell.angle_alpha   90.00
_cell.angle_beta   90.00
_cell.angle_gamma   90.00
#
_symmetry.space_group_name_H-M   'P 1'
#
loop_
_entity.id
_entity.type
_entity.pdbx_description
1 polymer ?
#
loop_
_entity_poly.entity_id
_entity_poly.type
_entity_poly.pdbx_seq_one_letter_code
_entity_poly.pdbx_strand_id
1 'polypeptide(L)'
;GIDVKGVKSLSELAAYINDGIEPACDVRSLRQGGCASATRTLKQEQYSSVRYDVSDNCIDFSDVRGQTVAKRATLVAAAGMHNIMYIGPPGSGKTMLAQRIPTIMPKLTFEESMQLTKIYSVAGKLEKTGELIKNRPFRSPHYSITQSAFLGGGRVPEPGEVTLASKGVLFLDELTCFQEKMLESLRQPIEDKVIRIVRMSGEYIYPSDFMLVAAMNPCKCCLLYTSPSP
;
A
#
# COMPACT_ATOMS: atom_id res chain seq x y z
N GLY A 1 -24.35 -13.18 -2.80
CA GLY A 1 -23.95 -11.85 -2.35
C GLY A 1 -23.23 -12.02 -1.02
N ILE A 2 -22.18 -11.26 -0.79
CA ILE A 2 -21.48 -11.21 0.49
C ILE A 2 -22.21 -10.17 1.32
N ASP A 3 -22.76 -10.59 2.47
CA ASP A 3 -23.40 -9.68 3.41
C ASP A 3 -22.28 -9.07 4.29
N VAL A 4 -22.15 -7.74 4.28
CA VAL A 4 -21.12 -7.04 5.03
C VAL A 4 -21.79 -6.22 6.12
N LYS A 5 -21.50 -6.56 7.38
CA LYS A 5 -22.01 -5.84 8.56
C LYS A 5 -20.88 -5.03 9.19
N GLY A 6 -21.14 -3.76 9.47
CA GLY A 6 -20.19 -2.88 10.15
C GLY A 6 -20.37 -2.97 11.66
N VAL A 7 -19.27 -3.14 12.41
CA VAL A 7 -19.22 -3.13 13.87
C VAL A 7 -18.43 -1.92 14.36
N LYS A 8 -18.88 -1.29 15.45
CA LYS A 8 -18.25 -0.08 16.02
C LYS A 8 -17.19 -0.39 17.08
N SER A 9 -17.22 -1.59 17.67
CA SER A 9 -16.29 -1.96 18.72
C SER A 9 -16.00 -3.46 18.73
N LEU A 10 -14.87 -3.84 19.34
CA LEU A 10 -14.49 -5.24 19.53
C LEU A 10 -15.49 -6.01 20.40
N SER A 11 -16.13 -5.35 21.37
CA SER A 11 -17.17 -5.94 22.20
C SER A 11 -18.44 -6.26 21.41
N GLU A 12 -18.82 -5.40 20.47
CA GLU A 12 -19.94 -5.62 19.57
C GLU A 12 -19.67 -6.77 18.58
N LEU A 13 -18.43 -6.88 18.09
CA LEU A 13 -17.99 -8.00 17.27
C LEU A 13 -18.03 -9.32 18.05
N ALA A 14 -17.56 -9.31 19.30
CA ALA A 14 -17.59 -10.49 20.17
C ALA A 14 -19.02 -10.94 20.48
N ALA A 15 -19.93 -10.03 20.76
CA ALA A 15 -21.36 -10.31 20.97
C ALA A 15 -22.01 -10.91 19.71
N TYR A 16 -21.69 -10.39 18.53
CA TYR A 16 -22.18 -10.93 17.27
C TYR A 16 -21.68 -12.38 17.01
N ILE A 17 -20.41 -12.65 17.31
CA ILE A 17 -19.80 -13.97 17.07
C ILE A 17 -20.32 -14.99 18.09
N ASN A 18 -20.44 -14.62 19.38
CA ASN A 18 -20.76 -15.55 20.46
C ASN A 18 -22.27 -15.72 20.68
N ASP A 19 -23.04 -14.67 20.55
CA ASP A 19 -24.45 -14.64 20.97
C ASP A 19 -25.41 -14.44 19.77
N GLY A 20 -24.88 -14.25 18.55
CA GLY A 20 -25.69 -14.02 17.35
C GLY A 20 -26.46 -12.69 17.37
N ILE A 21 -26.10 -11.77 18.28
CA ILE A 21 -26.75 -10.47 18.42
C ILE A 21 -26.33 -9.59 17.23
N GLU A 22 -27.29 -9.20 16.39
CA GLU A 22 -26.99 -8.35 15.24
C GLU A 22 -26.45 -6.98 15.68
N PRO A 23 -25.35 -6.49 15.06
CA PRO A 23 -24.81 -5.18 15.38
C PRO A 23 -25.85 -4.08 15.04
N ALA A 24 -25.93 -3.08 15.92
CA ALA A 24 -26.91 -1.98 15.85
C ALA A 24 -26.76 -1.06 14.61
N CYS A 25 -25.80 -1.30 13.74
CA CYS A 25 -25.57 -0.54 12.51
C CYS A 25 -25.71 -1.44 11.26
N ASP A 26 -26.86 -1.38 10.63
CA ASP A 26 -27.01 -1.83 9.25
C ASP A 26 -26.39 -0.75 8.33
N VAL A 27 -25.44 -1.15 7.48
CA VAL A 27 -24.79 -0.26 6.49
C VAL A 27 -25.83 0.34 5.53
N ARG A 28 -27.02 -0.24 5.44
CA ARG A 28 -28.16 0.28 4.64
C ARG A 28 -28.83 1.49 5.30
N SER A 29 -28.78 1.64 6.63
CA SER A 29 -29.42 2.74 7.35
C SER A 29 -28.62 4.05 7.31
N LEU A 30 -27.36 4.03 6.88
CA LEU A 30 -26.55 5.23 6.69
C LEU A 30 -26.96 6.07 5.47
N ARG A 31 -27.91 5.60 4.67
CA ARG A 31 -28.46 6.36 3.52
C ARG A 31 -29.69 7.19 3.85
N GLN A 32 -30.27 7.07 5.03
CA GLN A 32 -31.46 7.82 5.40
C GLN A 32 -31.39 8.31 6.85
N GLY A 33 -31.22 9.60 7.02
CA GLY A 33 -31.67 10.31 8.20
C GLY A 33 -30.66 10.66 9.26
N GLY A 34 -30.27 11.87 9.28
CA GLY A 34 -30.19 12.84 10.36
C GLY A 34 -29.69 12.39 11.72
N CYS A 35 -28.41 12.68 12.00
CA CYS A 35 -28.03 13.12 13.33
C CYS A 35 -27.37 14.50 13.19
N ALA A 36 -28.07 15.50 13.64
CA ALA A 36 -27.61 16.87 13.66
C ALA A 36 -26.54 17.04 14.74
N SER A 37 -25.30 17.19 14.35
CA SER A 37 -24.34 18.00 15.07
C SER A 37 -23.53 18.80 14.06
N ALA A 38 -23.61 20.12 14.21
CA ALA A 38 -23.06 21.12 13.33
C ALA A 38 -21.53 20.97 13.24
N THR A 39 -21.07 20.41 12.13
CA THR A 39 -19.70 20.60 11.65
C THR A 39 -19.81 20.93 10.17
N ARG A 40 -19.24 22.06 9.77
CA ARG A 40 -19.28 22.63 8.43
C ARG A 40 -19.07 21.56 7.36
N THR A 41 -20.13 21.25 6.63
CA THR A 41 -20.14 20.36 5.47
C THR A 41 -19.41 21.06 4.34
N LEU A 42 -18.14 20.78 4.19
CA LEU A 42 -17.44 21.00 2.92
C LEU A 42 -18.01 19.93 1.98
N LYS A 43 -18.52 20.37 0.86
CA LYS A 43 -19.32 19.63 -0.12
C LYS A 43 -18.67 18.29 -0.49
N GLN A 44 -19.15 17.22 0.10
CA GLN A 44 -18.79 15.83 -0.16
C GLN A 44 -19.40 15.31 -1.48
N GLU A 45 -20.23 16.11 -2.12
CA GLU A 45 -21.01 15.72 -3.30
C GLU A 45 -20.21 15.70 -4.61
N GLN A 46 -18.99 16.27 -4.64
CA GLN A 46 -18.16 16.27 -5.86
C GLN A 46 -17.21 15.07 -5.99
N TYR A 47 -17.11 14.22 -4.98
CA TYR A 47 -16.20 13.05 -5.01
C TYR A 47 -16.86 11.78 -5.59
N SER A 48 -18.19 11.75 -5.70
CA SER A 48 -18.93 10.57 -6.16
C SER A 48 -19.08 10.43 -7.68
N SER A 49 -18.68 11.44 -8.46
CA SER A 49 -18.86 11.44 -9.93
C SER A 49 -17.58 11.51 -10.74
N VAL A 50 -16.42 11.22 -10.15
CA VAL A 50 -15.18 11.15 -10.93
C VAL A 50 -15.21 9.85 -11.72
N ARG A 51 -15.58 9.97 -13.02
CA ARG A 51 -15.33 8.93 -14.00
C ARG A 51 -13.84 8.67 -14.01
N TYR A 52 -13.46 7.41 -13.83
CA TYR A 52 -12.10 6.99 -14.11
C TYR A 52 -11.86 7.24 -15.60
N ASP A 53 -10.97 8.14 -15.94
CA ASP A 53 -10.30 8.06 -17.22
C ASP A 53 -9.48 6.77 -17.19
N VAL A 54 -10.06 5.76 -17.79
CA VAL A 54 -9.43 4.47 -18.08
C VAL A 54 -8.43 4.74 -19.18
N SER A 55 -7.24 5.23 -18.83
CA SER A 55 -6.11 5.22 -19.75
C SER A 55 -5.68 3.76 -19.94
N ASP A 56 -5.72 3.34 -21.13
CA ASP A 56 -5.47 2.13 -21.89
C ASP A 56 -4.53 1.02 -21.36
N ASN A 57 -4.46 0.76 -20.06
CA ASN A 57 -3.91 -0.49 -19.50
C ASN A 57 -4.49 -0.71 -18.09
N CYS A 58 -5.78 -1.04 -18.04
CA CYS A 58 -6.42 -1.44 -16.79
C CYS A 58 -5.88 -2.78 -16.32
N ILE A 59 -4.73 -2.74 -15.62
CA ILE A 59 -4.25 -3.87 -14.85
C ILE A 59 -5.22 -4.03 -13.67
N ASP A 60 -5.97 -5.12 -13.63
CA ASP A 60 -6.91 -5.43 -12.55
C ASP A 60 -6.53 -6.72 -11.83
N PHE A 61 -6.84 -6.79 -10.55
CA PHE A 61 -6.61 -7.99 -9.75
C PHE A 61 -7.49 -9.16 -10.21
N SER A 62 -8.62 -8.90 -10.86
CA SER A 62 -9.48 -9.89 -11.47
C SER A 62 -8.80 -10.71 -12.57
N ASP A 63 -7.78 -10.15 -13.25
CA ASP A 63 -7.02 -10.83 -14.30
C ASP A 63 -6.18 -12.00 -13.78
N VAL A 64 -5.93 -12.04 -12.46
CA VAL A 64 -5.13 -13.11 -11.85
C VAL A 64 -5.94 -14.40 -11.83
N ARG A 65 -5.53 -15.38 -12.62
CA ARG A 65 -6.14 -16.71 -12.65
C ARG A 65 -5.39 -17.67 -11.74
N GLY A 66 -6.12 -18.55 -11.06
CA GLY A 66 -5.55 -19.50 -10.11
C GLY A 66 -5.02 -18.83 -8.85
N GLN A 67 -4.00 -19.41 -8.23
CA GLN A 67 -3.29 -18.86 -7.05
C GLN A 67 -4.23 -18.49 -5.88
N THR A 68 -5.23 -19.32 -5.58
CA THR A 68 -6.32 -19.01 -4.63
C THR A 68 -5.81 -18.60 -3.25
N VAL A 69 -4.78 -19.30 -2.73
CA VAL A 69 -4.17 -18.98 -1.42
C VAL A 69 -3.46 -17.64 -1.45
N ALA A 70 -2.62 -17.40 -2.48
CA ALA A 70 -1.90 -16.14 -2.62
C ALA A 70 -2.87 -14.96 -2.84
N LYS A 71 -3.92 -15.14 -3.64
CA LYS A 71 -4.98 -14.13 -3.83
C LYS A 71 -5.68 -13.81 -2.51
N ARG A 72 -6.06 -14.82 -1.72
CA ARG A 72 -6.70 -14.60 -0.41
C ARG A 72 -5.79 -13.86 0.55
N ALA A 73 -4.51 -14.27 0.64
CA ALA A 73 -3.52 -13.58 1.48
C ALA A 73 -3.32 -12.12 1.05
N THR A 74 -3.23 -11.88 -0.27
CA THR A 74 -3.09 -10.53 -0.83
C THR A 74 -4.29 -9.64 -0.50
N LEU A 75 -5.52 -10.15 -0.60
CA LEU A 75 -6.73 -9.42 -0.26
C LEU A 75 -6.75 -9.02 1.23
N VAL A 76 -6.39 -9.94 2.12
CA VAL A 76 -6.31 -9.66 3.56
C VAL A 76 -5.22 -8.63 3.85
N ALA A 77 -4.05 -8.78 3.24
CA ALA A 77 -2.94 -7.84 3.41
C ALA A 77 -3.29 -6.43 2.88
N ALA A 78 -3.92 -6.34 1.71
CA ALA A 78 -4.33 -5.06 1.13
C ALA A 78 -5.41 -4.35 1.96
N ALA A 79 -6.37 -5.10 2.51
CA ALA A 79 -7.43 -4.55 3.34
C ALA A 79 -6.92 -3.97 4.66
N GLY A 80 -5.87 -4.58 5.25
CA GLY A 80 -5.28 -4.16 6.51
C GLY A 80 -3.99 -3.36 6.37
N MET A 81 -3.52 -3.03 5.17
CA MET A 81 -2.22 -2.42 4.91
C MET A 81 -1.05 -3.23 5.53
N HIS A 82 -1.19 -4.57 5.56
CA HIS A 82 -0.19 -5.46 6.12
C HIS A 82 0.93 -5.74 5.12
N ASN A 83 2.15 -5.80 5.61
CA ASN A 83 3.28 -6.23 4.79
C ASN A 83 3.14 -7.69 4.39
N ILE A 84 3.52 -8.04 3.16
CA ILE A 84 3.42 -9.39 2.62
C ILE A 84 4.68 -9.79 1.86
N MET A 85 5.06 -11.06 1.98
CA MET A 85 6.17 -11.61 1.22
C MET A 85 5.72 -12.82 0.39
N TYR A 86 6.03 -12.77 -0.90
CA TYR A 86 5.80 -13.87 -1.82
C TYR A 86 7.06 -14.70 -1.99
N ILE A 87 6.97 -16.00 -1.74
CA ILE A 87 8.05 -16.96 -1.93
C ILE A 87 7.61 -17.99 -2.96
N GLY A 88 8.39 -18.19 -4.01
CA GLY A 88 8.05 -19.15 -5.04
C GLY A 88 9.04 -19.16 -6.21
N PRO A 89 8.96 -20.16 -7.09
CA PRO A 89 9.86 -20.27 -8.22
C PRO A 89 9.70 -19.11 -9.21
N PRO A 90 10.68 -18.88 -10.09
CA PRO A 90 10.54 -17.92 -11.18
C PRO A 90 9.30 -18.24 -12.03
N GLY A 91 8.63 -17.21 -12.54
CA GLY A 91 7.42 -17.38 -13.36
C GLY A 91 6.15 -17.75 -12.61
N SER A 92 6.17 -17.81 -11.26
CA SER A 92 4.96 -18.13 -10.46
C SER A 92 3.96 -16.98 -10.33
N GLY A 93 4.21 -15.81 -10.96
CA GLY A 93 3.29 -14.67 -10.98
C GLY A 93 3.40 -13.71 -9.79
N LYS A 94 4.48 -13.76 -8.99
CA LYS A 94 4.68 -12.88 -7.82
C LYS A 94 4.62 -11.39 -8.17
N THR A 95 5.37 -10.98 -9.17
CA THR A 95 5.41 -9.60 -9.68
C THR A 95 4.05 -9.17 -10.22
N MET A 96 3.36 -10.08 -10.92
CA MET A 96 2.02 -9.85 -11.46
C MET A 96 1.00 -9.60 -10.35
N LEU A 97 1.05 -10.37 -9.25
CA LEU A 97 0.20 -10.18 -8.07
C LEU A 97 0.50 -8.83 -7.40
N ALA A 98 1.79 -8.52 -7.20
CA ALA A 98 2.21 -7.28 -6.53
C ALA A 98 1.74 -6.03 -7.28
N GLN A 99 1.90 -5.98 -8.60
CA GLN A 99 1.48 -4.84 -9.43
C GLN A 99 -0.02 -4.54 -9.36
N ARG A 100 -0.83 -5.55 -9.03
CA ARG A 100 -2.29 -5.43 -8.96
C ARG A 100 -2.81 -5.07 -7.57
N ILE A 101 -1.96 -5.04 -6.54
CA ILE A 101 -2.36 -4.67 -5.18
C ILE A 101 -3.02 -3.29 -5.10
N PRO A 102 -2.50 -2.24 -5.74
CA PRO A 102 -3.14 -0.91 -5.67
C PRO A 102 -4.60 -0.90 -6.13
N THR A 103 -5.01 -1.82 -7.01
CA THR A 103 -6.39 -1.89 -7.54
C THR A 103 -7.40 -2.40 -6.52
N ILE A 104 -6.94 -3.18 -5.53
CA ILE A 104 -7.78 -3.74 -4.47
C ILE A 104 -7.65 -3.01 -3.14
N MET A 105 -6.72 -2.06 -3.02
CA MET A 105 -6.58 -1.23 -1.83
C MET A 105 -7.74 -0.23 -1.73
N PRO A 106 -8.10 0.21 -0.50
CA PRO A 106 -9.07 1.29 -0.32
C PRO A 106 -8.65 2.55 -1.08
N LYS A 107 -9.62 3.31 -1.60
CA LYS A 107 -9.32 4.58 -2.27
C LYS A 107 -8.61 5.55 -1.33
N LEU A 108 -7.78 6.43 -1.90
CA LEU A 108 -7.16 7.51 -1.13
C LEU A 108 -8.23 8.44 -0.57
N THR A 109 -8.05 8.86 0.68
CA THR A 109 -8.81 9.99 1.23
C THR A 109 -8.31 11.30 0.63
N PHE A 110 -9.08 12.38 0.79
CA PHE A 110 -8.65 13.70 0.32
C PHE A 110 -7.33 14.14 0.99
N GLU A 111 -7.19 13.87 2.28
CA GLU A 111 -5.96 14.22 3.04
C GLU A 111 -4.76 13.42 2.56
N GLU A 112 -4.91 12.11 2.33
CA GLU A 112 -3.88 11.25 1.77
C GLU A 112 -3.47 11.70 0.36
N SER A 113 -4.45 12.03 -0.48
CA SER A 113 -4.22 12.53 -1.84
C SER A 113 -3.46 13.86 -1.83
N MET A 114 -3.80 14.78 -0.94
CA MET A 114 -3.10 16.05 -0.77
C MET A 114 -1.65 15.83 -0.27
N GLN A 115 -1.46 14.93 0.70
CA GLN A 115 -0.13 14.59 1.22
C GLN A 115 0.76 14.02 0.11
N LEU A 116 0.24 13.06 -0.67
CA LEU A 116 0.97 12.49 -1.81
C LEU A 116 1.31 13.54 -2.85
N THR A 117 0.37 14.40 -3.21
CA THR A 117 0.58 15.45 -4.21
C THR A 117 1.71 16.41 -3.76
N LYS A 118 1.78 16.76 -2.47
CA LYS A 118 2.89 17.53 -1.91
C LYS A 118 4.23 16.82 -2.07
N ILE A 119 4.30 15.52 -1.74
CA ILE A 119 5.53 14.73 -1.87
C ILE A 119 6.00 14.69 -3.33
N TYR A 120 5.09 14.38 -4.26
CA TYR A 120 5.42 14.29 -5.69
C TYR A 120 5.77 15.64 -6.28
N SER A 121 5.17 16.73 -5.80
CA SER A 121 5.51 18.10 -6.19
C SER A 121 6.94 18.46 -5.76
N VAL A 122 7.32 18.17 -4.50
CA VAL A 122 8.69 18.39 -3.99
C VAL A 122 9.71 17.55 -4.76
N ALA A 123 9.35 16.32 -5.13
CA ALA A 123 10.19 15.44 -5.94
C ALA A 123 10.27 15.83 -7.43
N GLY A 124 9.52 16.84 -7.88
CA GLY A 124 9.44 17.22 -9.30
C GLY A 124 8.83 16.14 -10.20
N LYS A 125 8.07 15.20 -9.63
CA LYS A 125 7.48 14.04 -10.34
C LYS A 125 5.96 14.15 -10.52
N LEU A 126 5.40 15.35 -10.41
CA LEU A 126 3.98 15.58 -10.65
C LEU A 126 3.72 15.64 -12.15
N GLU A 127 2.93 14.70 -12.68
CA GLU A 127 2.65 14.59 -14.12
C GLU A 127 1.82 15.76 -14.64
N LYS A 128 0.86 16.22 -13.84
CA LYS A 128 -0.01 17.35 -14.18
C LYS A 128 -0.05 18.38 -13.07
N THR A 129 0.29 19.62 -13.37
CA THR A 129 0.19 20.73 -12.43
C THR A 129 -1.27 21.05 -12.13
N GLY A 130 -1.62 21.05 -10.84
CA GLY A 130 -2.97 21.45 -10.38
C GLY A 130 -3.94 20.30 -10.13
N GLU A 131 -3.60 19.05 -10.43
CA GLU A 131 -4.43 17.90 -10.10
C GLU A 131 -3.88 17.13 -8.89
N LEU A 132 -4.80 16.64 -8.04
CA LEU A 132 -4.45 15.76 -6.94
C LEU A 132 -4.21 14.32 -7.43
N ILE A 133 -3.24 13.65 -6.83
CA ILE A 133 -3.00 12.22 -7.09
C ILE A 133 -4.18 11.42 -6.53
N LYS A 134 -4.87 10.67 -7.38
CA LYS A 134 -6.08 9.90 -7.04
C LYS A 134 -5.79 8.42 -6.81
N ASN A 135 -4.72 7.92 -7.41
CA ASN A 135 -4.34 6.51 -7.37
C ASN A 135 -3.22 6.26 -6.37
N ARG A 136 -3.28 5.11 -5.68
CA ARG A 136 -2.19 4.70 -4.79
C ARG A 136 -0.94 4.40 -5.59
N PRO A 137 0.22 4.95 -5.22
CA PRO A 137 1.46 4.72 -5.94
C PRO A 137 1.92 3.27 -5.80
N PHE A 138 2.52 2.75 -6.86
CA PHE A 138 3.25 1.50 -6.87
C PHE A 138 4.70 1.81 -7.25
N ARG A 139 5.63 1.56 -6.33
CA ARG A 139 7.06 1.80 -6.53
C ARG A 139 7.81 0.49 -6.46
N SER A 140 8.59 0.20 -7.50
CA SER A 140 9.38 -1.02 -7.61
C SER A 140 10.83 -0.66 -7.95
N PRO A 141 11.62 -0.22 -6.96
CA PRO A 141 13.02 0.08 -7.16
C PRO A 141 13.81 -1.19 -7.50
N HIS A 142 14.76 -1.05 -8.42
CA HIS A 142 15.68 -2.13 -8.74
C HIS A 142 16.70 -2.34 -7.60
N TYR A 143 17.16 -3.57 -7.37
CA TYR A 143 18.10 -3.88 -6.28
C TYR A 143 19.45 -3.14 -6.38
N SER A 144 19.84 -2.64 -7.57
CA SER A 144 21.05 -1.83 -7.77
C SER A 144 20.87 -0.35 -7.45
N ILE A 145 19.72 0.06 -6.92
CA ILE A 145 19.45 1.46 -6.54
C ILE A 145 20.43 1.92 -5.47
N THR A 146 20.82 3.19 -5.50
CA THR A 146 21.66 3.78 -4.44
C THR A 146 20.84 4.07 -3.19
N GLN A 147 21.48 4.05 -2.01
CA GLN A 147 20.78 4.33 -0.75
C GLN A 147 20.14 5.72 -0.73
N SER A 148 20.77 6.72 -1.35
CA SER A 148 20.20 8.07 -1.45
C SER A 148 18.98 8.15 -2.36
N ALA A 149 18.93 7.39 -3.45
CA ALA A 149 17.75 7.29 -4.29
C ALA A 149 16.64 6.48 -3.64
N PHE A 150 17.00 5.51 -2.80
CA PHE A 150 16.06 4.65 -2.11
C PHE A 150 15.35 5.36 -0.95
N LEU A 151 16.09 5.88 0.02
CA LEU A 151 15.55 6.57 1.21
C LEU A 151 15.32 8.06 0.99
N GLY A 152 16.07 8.64 0.09
CA GLY A 152 16.16 10.08 -0.09
C GLY A 152 17.50 10.64 0.39
N GLY A 153 17.81 11.82 -0.05
CA GLY A 153 19.07 12.47 0.27
C GLY A 153 19.63 13.26 -0.91
N GLY A 154 20.95 13.35 -0.97
CA GLY A 154 21.63 14.18 -1.94
C GLY A 154 22.14 15.50 -1.33
N ARG A 155 22.69 16.38 -2.16
CA ARG A 155 23.16 17.72 -1.76
C ARG A 155 21.97 18.61 -1.37
N VAL A 156 20.90 18.55 -2.13
CA VAL A 156 19.57 19.04 -1.77
C VAL A 156 18.78 17.80 -1.40
N PRO A 157 18.25 17.69 -0.17
CA PRO A 157 17.50 16.51 0.25
C PRO A 157 16.22 16.36 -0.58
N GLU A 158 16.18 15.31 -1.41
CA GLU A 158 15.01 14.94 -2.19
C GLU A 158 14.38 13.68 -1.62
N PRO A 159 13.04 13.53 -1.72
CA PRO A 159 12.36 12.31 -1.31
C PRO A 159 12.77 11.12 -2.19
N GLY A 160 13.13 9.98 -1.55
CA GLY A 160 13.49 8.74 -2.24
C GLY A 160 12.27 7.88 -2.61
N GLU A 161 12.55 6.71 -3.20
CA GLU A 161 11.52 5.75 -3.63
C GLU A 161 10.62 5.29 -2.47
N VAL A 162 11.16 5.16 -1.25
CA VAL A 162 10.40 4.79 -0.05
C VAL A 162 9.38 5.86 0.30
N THR A 163 9.76 7.15 0.24
CA THR A 163 8.85 8.27 0.45
C THR A 163 7.79 8.36 -0.66
N LEU A 164 8.19 8.14 -1.91
CA LEU A 164 7.29 8.14 -3.06
C LEU A 164 6.28 6.99 -3.05
N ALA A 165 6.56 5.90 -2.31
CA ALA A 165 5.65 4.80 -2.08
C ALA A 165 4.60 5.08 -0.99
N SER A 166 4.68 6.22 -0.29
CA SER A 166 3.74 6.57 0.79
C SER A 166 2.29 6.43 0.36
N LYS A 167 1.45 5.90 1.26
CA LYS A 167 0.02 5.60 1.03
C LYS A 167 -0.25 4.61 -0.12
N GLY A 168 0.80 3.93 -0.59
CA GLY A 168 0.76 2.95 -1.67
C GLY A 168 1.58 1.71 -1.35
N VAL A 169 2.21 1.16 -2.37
CA VAL A 169 2.96 -0.10 -2.32
C VAL A 169 4.43 0.15 -2.66
N LEU A 170 5.31 -0.30 -1.77
CA LEU A 170 6.73 -0.47 -2.05
C LEU A 170 6.99 -1.95 -2.36
N PHE A 171 7.30 -2.26 -3.60
CA PHE A 171 7.57 -3.62 -4.04
C PHE A 171 9.07 -3.86 -4.22
N LEU A 172 9.60 -4.83 -3.48
CA LEU A 172 10.99 -5.27 -3.59
C LEU A 172 11.02 -6.64 -4.26
N ASP A 173 11.31 -6.65 -5.56
CA ASP A 173 11.52 -7.91 -6.29
C ASP A 173 12.94 -8.41 -6.05
N GLU A 174 13.12 -9.72 -6.08
CA GLU A 174 14.42 -10.36 -5.81
C GLU A 174 15.05 -9.88 -4.49
N LEU A 175 14.29 -9.92 -3.40
CA LEU A 175 14.69 -9.38 -2.09
C LEU A 175 16.11 -9.79 -1.66
N THR A 176 16.55 -10.98 -2.03
CA THR A 176 17.88 -11.52 -1.70
C THR A 176 19.03 -10.84 -2.45
N CYS A 177 18.74 -10.07 -3.48
CA CYS A 177 19.73 -9.31 -4.26
C CYS A 177 20.00 -7.92 -3.67
N PHE A 178 19.12 -7.44 -2.78
CA PHE A 178 19.33 -6.15 -2.11
C PHE A 178 20.46 -6.24 -1.08
N GLN A 179 21.21 -5.16 -0.94
CA GLN A 179 22.24 -5.06 0.09
C GLN A 179 21.60 -5.07 1.48
N GLU A 180 22.17 -5.82 2.42
CA GLU A 180 21.69 -5.94 3.80
C GLU A 180 21.48 -4.58 4.47
N LYS A 181 22.47 -3.67 4.36
CA LYS A 181 22.38 -2.30 4.89
C LYS A 181 21.17 -1.51 4.36
N MET A 182 20.77 -1.78 3.11
CA MET A 182 19.59 -1.13 2.52
C MET A 182 18.29 -1.68 3.12
N LEU A 183 18.23 -2.98 3.35
CA LEU A 183 17.10 -3.63 4.00
C LEU A 183 16.97 -3.21 5.47
N GLU A 184 18.09 -3.14 6.19
CA GLU A 184 18.12 -2.65 7.57
C GLU A 184 17.63 -1.20 7.68
N SER A 185 17.96 -0.37 6.68
CA SER A 185 17.50 1.03 6.66
C SER A 185 15.99 1.21 6.49
N LEU A 186 15.27 0.17 6.06
CA LEU A 186 13.80 0.17 6.02
C LEU A 186 13.14 -0.01 7.39
N ARG A 187 13.89 -0.48 8.40
CA ARG A 187 13.34 -0.75 9.73
C ARG A 187 12.65 0.48 10.31
N GLN A 188 13.36 1.60 10.36
CA GLN A 188 12.80 2.84 10.88
C GLN A 188 11.58 3.34 10.08
N PRO A 189 11.62 3.45 8.72
CA PRO A 189 10.44 3.80 7.93
C PRO A 189 9.21 2.92 8.17
N ILE A 190 9.40 1.62 8.38
CA ILE A 190 8.30 0.68 8.62
C ILE A 190 7.70 0.88 10.03
N GLU A 191 8.54 1.09 11.05
CA GLU A 191 8.11 1.24 12.45
C GLU A 191 7.53 2.64 12.69
N ASP A 192 8.28 3.70 12.34
CA ASP A 192 7.94 5.10 12.66
C ASP A 192 7.07 5.77 11.60
N LYS A 193 6.94 5.17 10.40
CA LYS A 193 6.24 5.74 9.24
C LYS A 193 6.80 7.11 8.79
N VAL A 194 8.05 7.38 9.11
CA VAL A 194 8.78 8.58 8.73
C VAL A 194 10.23 8.26 8.38
N ILE A 195 10.79 9.04 7.46
CA ILE A 195 12.21 9.04 7.14
C ILE A 195 12.79 10.36 7.61
N ARG A 196 13.85 10.29 8.43
CA ARG A 196 14.59 11.47 8.89
C ARG A 196 15.92 11.57 8.17
N ILE A 197 16.15 12.68 7.48
CA ILE A 197 17.40 12.97 6.80
C ILE A 197 18.06 14.17 7.48
N VAL A 198 19.14 13.92 8.21
CA VAL A 198 19.91 14.96 8.88
C VAL A 198 21.06 15.38 7.98
N ARG A 199 21.21 16.69 7.73
CA ARG A 199 22.29 17.32 6.98
C ARG A 199 22.80 18.56 7.72
N MET A 200 23.91 19.09 7.31
CA MET A 200 24.41 20.35 7.87
C MET A 200 23.43 21.52 7.65
N SER A 201 22.61 21.44 6.61
CA SER A 201 21.56 22.43 6.28
C SER A 201 20.28 22.28 7.11
N GLY A 202 20.15 21.22 7.91
CA GLY A 202 18.97 20.98 8.73
C GLY A 202 18.49 19.55 8.74
N GLU A 203 17.38 19.32 9.45
CA GLU A 203 16.67 18.06 9.51
C GLU A 203 15.45 18.10 8.57
N TYR A 204 15.31 17.07 7.75
CA TYR A 204 14.21 16.89 6.81
C TYR A 204 13.45 15.64 7.19
N ILE A 205 12.13 15.78 7.38
CA ILE A 205 11.25 14.66 7.76
C ILE A 205 10.28 14.41 6.63
N TYR A 206 10.33 13.20 6.08
CA TYR A 206 9.42 12.75 5.03
C TYR A 206 8.51 11.63 5.53
N PRO A 207 7.21 11.64 5.21
CA PRO A 207 6.31 10.53 5.54
C PRO A 207 6.68 9.29 4.72
N SER A 208 6.50 8.10 5.31
CA SER A 208 6.80 6.80 4.70
C SER A 208 5.81 5.72 5.10
N ASP A 209 4.52 6.04 5.11
CA ASP A 209 3.44 5.11 5.44
C ASP A 209 3.05 4.31 4.19
N PHE A 210 3.68 3.19 3.96
CA PHE A 210 3.51 2.32 2.78
C PHE A 210 3.27 0.86 3.19
N MET A 211 2.68 0.10 2.28
CA MET A 211 2.61 -1.35 2.37
C MET A 211 3.87 -1.95 1.72
N LEU A 212 4.68 -2.68 2.50
CA LEU A 212 5.83 -3.40 1.95
C LEU A 212 5.36 -4.72 1.34
N VAL A 213 5.69 -4.92 0.07
CA VAL A 213 5.51 -6.17 -0.65
C VAL A 213 6.87 -6.65 -1.12
N ALA A 214 7.27 -7.83 -0.70
CA ALA A 214 8.55 -8.41 -1.10
C ALA A 214 8.32 -9.69 -1.90
N ALA A 215 9.20 -9.95 -2.87
CA ALA A 215 9.23 -11.21 -3.59
C ALA A 215 10.63 -11.82 -3.55
N MET A 216 10.69 -13.13 -3.34
CA MET A 216 11.94 -13.84 -3.39
C MET A 216 11.77 -15.20 -4.08
N ASN A 217 12.82 -15.66 -4.69
CA ASN A 217 12.94 -17.01 -5.18
C ASN A 217 13.62 -17.85 -4.09
N PRO A 218 13.17 -19.10 -3.84
CA PRO A 218 13.91 -20.00 -2.96
C PRO A 218 15.31 -20.20 -3.54
N CYS A 219 16.32 -20.09 -2.70
CA CYS A 219 17.70 -20.33 -3.14
C CYS A 219 17.87 -21.82 -3.54
N LYS A 220 18.88 -22.09 -4.38
CA LYS A 220 19.20 -23.47 -4.75
C LYS A 220 19.51 -24.35 -3.53
N CYS A 221 20.06 -23.78 -2.46
CA CYS A 221 20.30 -24.47 -1.19
C CYS A 221 19.00 -24.90 -0.49
N CYS A 222 17.93 -24.11 -0.58
CA CYS A 222 16.63 -24.53 -0.01
C CYS A 222 15.95 -25.63 -0.83
N LEU A 223 16.21 -25.68 -2.15
CA LEU A 223 15.68 -26.75 -3.01
C LEU A 223 16.39 -28.10 -2.78
N LEU A 224 17.64 -28.08 -2.30
CA LEU A 224 18.40 -29.30 -1.96
C LEU A 224 17.80 -30.04 -0.76
N TYR A 225 17.09 -29.34 0.14
CA TYR A 225 16.41 -29.98 1.28
C TYR A 225 15.02 -30.57 0.94
N THR A 226 14.48 -30.22 -0.23
CA THR A 226 13.13 -30.68 -0.65
C THR A 226 13.18 -31.71 -1.79
N SER A 227 14.33 -31.92 -2.41
CA SER A 227 14.49 -33.03 -3.34
C SER A 227 14.85 -34.30 -2.56
N PRO A 228 14.08 -35.41 -2.71
CA PRO A 228 14.53 -36.68 -2.20
C PRO A 228 15.90 -36.96 -2.83
N SER A 229 16.88 -37.24 -1.99
CA SER A 229 18.19 -37.71 -2.42
C SER A 229 18.00 -38.92 -3.34
N PRO A 230 18.70 -39.03 -4.47
CA PRO A 230 18.66 -40.20 -5.33
C PRO A 230 19.14 -41.45 -4.62
#